data_9fde7bc89066526a38932970be54396d
#
_entry.id   9fde7bc89066526a38932970be54396d
#
_cell.length_a   1.000
_cell.length_b   1.000
_cell.length_c   1.000
_cell.angle_alpha   90.00
_cell.angle_beta   90.00
_cell.angle_gamma   90.00
#
_symmetry.space_group_name_H-M   'P 1'
#
loop_
_entity.id
_entity.type
_entity.pdbx_description
1 polymer ?
#
loop_
_entity_poly.entity_id
_entity_poly.type
_entity_poly.pdbx_seq_one_letter_code
_entity_poly.pdbx_strand_id
1 'polypeptide(L)'
;MYRFVLQLLAVALPAVASVVQTCKRLDAQIPGRVFYPDSTTYNSSISSYYSGQERNLNPSCIFRPTKTSEVSQFIKLVTDCGDTKFAVRGGGHTLWTGAANIDDGITVDMRSLNGFDLSKDHKIARLGGGAIFSDVYPKLVPFNLTVMGGRVPGIGTGGFVTGGGITFLSRRHGYSCDNVYGYEVVLASGKVVYATESSYPDLWLALKGGSNNFGIVTRFDLATFPLGNMWYSDLSYNYTDSVLLAHAKAFSNFMKPVNYDSAAMMGVFLYYTGQGFGVSDAMWYVEDVANPAVYDAFTKIPNLGGTSELATVDKVVETFGENLPATTGRSYQLTLTFQNPPAAIYTELFQIWEKRITALANVKGLFIEFLLQPQPVTNGTNMFGLAAGKTDDVLIDMTAAYDNESDDSLVASVINDIVKKQRAFLKSRGYLLDFIYLNYADISQNVLSTWGKTSLTKLQAVSKKYDPKGVFQKKSPGGYKLFK
;
A
#
# COMPACT_ATOMS: atom_id res chain seq x y z
N MET A 1 24.84 -50.94 16.29
CA MET A 1 23.76 -49.98 16.47
C MET A 1 24.29 -48.54 16.29
N TYR A 2 24.96 -48.24 15.16
CA TYR A 2 25.54 -46.92 14.87
C TYR A 2 25.62 -46.70 13.33
N ARG A 3 24.43 -46.49 12.69
CA ARG A 3 24.44 -46.17 11.22
C ARG A 3 23.24 -45.30 10.78
N PHE A 4 22.57 -44.55 11.68
CA PHE A 4 21.36 -43.81 11.25
C PHE A 4 21.32 -42.31 11.60
N VAL A 5 22.42 -41.70 12.04
CA VAL A 5 22.41 -40.29 12.47
C VAL A 5 23.07 -39.32 11.45
N LEU A 6 23.74 -39.82 10.41
CA LEU A 6 24.51 -38.94 9.49
C LEU A 6 23.78 -38.48 8.22
N GLN A 7 22.53 -38.85 7.99
CA GLN A 7 21.82 -38.50 6.73
C GLN A 7 20.91 -37.26 6.79
N LEU A 8 20.65 -36.67 7.97
CA LEU A 8 19.71 -35.56 8.12
C LEU A 8 20.35 -34.14 8.05
N LEU A 9 21.67 -34.04 8.10
CA LEU A 9 22.39 -32.75 8.06
C LEU A 9 22.79 -32.29 6.66
N ALA A 10 22.63 -33.13 5.64
CA ALA A 10 23.13 -32.85 4.29
C ALA A 10 22.14 -32.07 3.38
N VAL A 11 20.86 -31.91 3.79
CA VAL A 11 19.83 -31.35 2.90
C VAL A 11 19.64 -29.84 3.06
N ALA A 12 19.98 -29.24 4.19
CA ALA A 12 19.82 -27.79 4.43
C ALA A 12 21.00 -26.95 3.86
N LEU A 13 22.21 -27.51 3.84
CA LEU A 13 23.42 -26.81 3.37
C LEU A 13 23.45 -26.39 1.90
N PRO A 14 22.86 -27.13 0.92
CA PRO A 14 22.94 -26.74 -0.49
C PRO A 14 22.14 -25.49 -0.84
N ALA A 15 21.01 -25.22 -0.18
CA ALA A 15 20.17 -24.07 -0.51
C ALA A 15 20.79 -22.74 -0.03
N VAL A 16 21.30 -22.71 1.20
CA VAL A 16 22.00 -21.52 1.75
C VAL A 16 23.29 -21.25 1.00
N ALA A 17 24.07 -22.28 0.69
CA ALA A 17 25.27 -22.18 -0.13
C ALA A 17 24.97 -21.63 -1.55
N SER A 18 23.80 -21.96 -2.11
CA SER A 18 23.32 -21.46 -3.40
C SER A 18 23.05 -19.95 -3.39
N VAL A 19 22.38 -19.42 -2.34
CA VAL A 19 22.05 -17.99 -2.25
C VAL A 19 23.31 -17.14 -2.06
N VAL A 20 24.19 -17.52 -1.13
CA VAL A 20 25.46 -16.84 -0.89
C VAL A 20 26.33 -16.85 -2.18
N GLN A 21 26.34 -17.96 -2.90
CA GLN A 21 27.05 -18.04 -4.19
C GLN A 21 26.42 -17.13 -5.24
N THR A 22 25.11 -17.01 -5.25
CA THR A 22 24.39 -16.07 -6.15
C THR A 22 24.73 -14.62 -5.81
N CYS A 23 24.77 -14.24 -4.53
CA CYS A 23 25.20 -12.90 -4.08
C CYS A 23 26.62 -12.59 -4.57
N LYS A 24 27.58 -13.52 -4.41
CA LYS A 24 28.97 -13.34 -4.89
C LYS A 24 29.06 -13.20 -6.41
N ARG A 25 28.29 -13.99 -7.16
CA ARG A 25 28.24 -13.88 -8.64
C ARG A 25 27.63 -12.53 -9.06
N LEU A 26 26.59 -12.07 -8.35
CA LEU A 26 25.97 -10.78 -8.61
C LEU A 26 26.93 -9.62 -8.35
N ASP A 27 27.68 -9.68 -7.25
CA ASP A 27 28.69 -8.68 -6.88
C ASP A 27 29.83 -8.62 -7.91
N ALA A 28 30.28 -9.77 -8.39
CA ALA A 28 31.30 -9.85 -9.45
C ALA A 28 30.81 -9.30 -10.80
N GLN A 29 29.49 -9.47 -11.12
CA GLN A 29 28.89 -8.98 -12.37
C GLN A 29 28.53 -7.50 -12.32
N ILE A 30 28.12 -7.00 -11.15
CA ILE A 30 27.65 -5.62 -10.94
C ILE A 30 28.36 -5.06 -9.69
N PRO A 31 29.66 -4.75 -9.78
CA PRO A 31 30.44 -4.31 -8.62
C PRO A 31 29.88 -3.06 -7.95
N GLY A 32 29.90 -3.05 -6.61
CA GLY A 32 29.45 -1.93 -5.79
C GLY A 32 27.93 -1.76 -5.71
N ARG A 33 27.17 -2.82 -6.06
CA ARG A 33 25.70 -2.84 -5.95
C ARG A 33 25.19 -3.89 -4.97
N VAL A 34 26.03 -4.76 -4.46
CA VAL A 34 25.67 -5.82 -3.50
C VAL A 34 26.23 -5.49 -2.13
N PHE A 35 25.36 -5.52 -1.13
CA PHE A 35 25.71 -5.18 0.25
C PHE A 35 25.38 -6.38 1.14
N TYR A 36 26.35 -6.74 1.98
CA TYR A 36 26.28 -7.88 2.88
C TYR A 36 25.92 -7.44 4.30
N PRO A 37 25.45 -8.35 5.18
CA PRO A 37 25.24 -8.07 6.60
C PRO A 37 26.43 -7.31 7.20
N ASP A 38 26.13 -6.46 8.19
CA ASP A 38 27.07 -5.57 8.90
C ASP A 38 27.61 -4.37 8.11
N SER A 39 27.37 -4.28 6.79
CA SER A 39 27.69 -3.05 6.04
C SER A 39 26.69 -1.94 6.38
N THR A 40 27.14 -0.68 6.39
CA THR A 40 26.31 0.50 6.65
C THR A 40 25.08 0.55 5.74
N THR A 41 25.24 0.26 4.45
CA THR A 41 24.16 0.27 3.47
C THR A 41 23.13 -0.83 3.74
N TYR A 42 23.58 -2.04 4.10
CA TYR A 42 22.70 -3.13 4.48
C TYR A 42 21.87 -2.75 5.72
N ASN A 43 22.54 -2.32 6.79
CA ASN A 43 21.89 -1.95 8.06
C ASN A 43 20.90 -0.79 7.85
N SER A 44 21.26 0.23 7.09
CA SER A 44 20.38 1.35 6.73
C SER A 44 19.20 0.89 5.88
N SER A 45 19.37 -0.09 5.00
CA SER A 45 18.25 -0.68 4.27
C SER A 45 17.29 -1.38 5.22
N ILE A 46 17.77 -2.29 6.06
CA ILE A 46 16.92 -3.05 6.99
C ILE A 46 16.19 -2.13 7.97
N SER A 47 16.86 -1.19 8.61
CA SER A 47 16.27 -0.32 9.64
C SER A 47 15.20 0.63 9.11
N SER A 48 15.16 0.88 7.81
CA SER A 48 14.26 1.85 7.18
C SER A 48 12.96 1.27 6.62
N TYR A 49 12.62 0.00 6.88
CA TYR A 49 11.27 -0.50 6.62
C TYR A 49 10.27 0.09 7.61
N TYR A 50 9.03 0.27 7.17
CA TYR A 50 7.97 0.83 8.01
C TYR A 50 7.59 -0.12 9.15
N SER A 51 7.37 -1.40 8.88
CA SER A 51 6.96 -2.39 9.89
C SER A 51 8.14 -3.16 10.50
N GLY A 52 8.01 -3.52 11.78
CA GLY A 52 8.97 -4.38 12.48
C GLY A 52 9.08 -5.77 11.86
N GLN A 53 7.97 -6.29 11.33
CA GLN A 53 7.93 -7.58 10.66
C GLN A 53 8.89 -7.65 9.46
N GLU A 54 8.96 -6.58 8.67
CA GLU A 54 9.89 -6.49 7.55
C GLU A 54 11.33 -6.21 8.01
N ARG A 55 11.52 -5.40 9.07
CA ARG A 55 12.85 -5.12 9.65
C ARG A 55 13.52 -6.34 10.27
N ASN A 56 12.74 -7.31 10.75
CA ASN A 56 13.26 -8.51 11.40
C ASN A 56 13.72 -9.59 10.42
N LEU A 57 13.51 -9.42 9.12
CA LEU A 57 13.98 -10.37 8.10
C LEU A 57 15.44 -10.06 7.71
N ASN A 58 16.23 -11.13 7.51
CA ASN A 58 17.67 -11.08 7.27
C ASN A 58 18.03 -11.66 5.90
N PRO A 59 18.01 -10.84 4.82
CA PRO A 59 18.46 -11.31 3.51
C PRO A 59 19.96 -11.65 3.51
N SER A 60 20.35 -12.67 2.73
CA SER A 60 21.77 -13.03 2.57
C SER A 60 22.61 -11.91 1.95
N CYS A 61 21.99 -11.07 1.13
CA CYS A 61 22.54 -9.82 0.64
C CYS A 61 21.42 -8.89 0.14
N ILE A 62 21.75 -7.60 0.05
CA ILE A 62 20.89 -6.57 -0.55
C ILE A 62 21.52 -6.12 -1.86
N PHE A 63 20.76 -6.21 -2.94
CA PHE A 63 21.12 -5.65 -4.25
C PHE A 63 20.43 -4.30 -4.44
N ARG A 64 21.21 -3.22 -4.64
CA ARG A 64 20.70 -1.84 -4.86
C ARG A 64 21.05 -1.36 -6.27
N PRO A 65 20.22 -1.67 -7.26
CA PRO A 65 20.42 -1.20 -8.63
C PRO A 65 20.22 0.32 -8.74
N THR A 66 20.98 0.93 -9.68
CA THR A 66 20.84 2.34 -10.07
C THR A 66 20.36 2.50 -11.51
N LYS A 67 20.28 1.40 -12.26
CA LYS A 67 19.93 1.37 -13.69
C LYS A 67 19.04 0.17 -13.98
N THR A 68 18.11 0.33 -14.92
CA THR A 68 17.25 -0.75 -15.44
C THR A 68 18.05 -1.95 -15.97
N SER A 69 19.20 -1.68 -16.60
CA SER A 69 20.07 -2.74 -17.11
C SER A 69 20.65 -3.63 -16.01
N GLU A 70 20.91 -3.10 -14.81
CA GLU A 70 21.38 -3.86 -13.65
C GLU A 70 20.26 -4.78 -13.13
N VAL A 71 19.00 -4.31 -13.11
CA VAL A 71 17.83 -5.13 -12.77
C VAL A 71 17.63 -6.26 -13.79
N SER A 72 17.85 -5.98 -15.08
CA SER A 72 17.83 -7.00 -16.15
C SER A 72 18.88 -8.08 -15.95
N GLN A 73 20.12 -7.70 -15.60
CA GLN A 73 21.20 -8.63 -15.30
C GLN A 73 20.89 -9.48 -14.07
N PHE A 74 20.35 -8.87 -13.00
CA PHE A 74 19.90 -9.57 -11.80
C PHE A 74 18.85 -10.65 -12.14
N ILE A 75 17.80 -10.31 -12.90
CA ILE A 75 16.74 -11.27 -13.26
C ILE A 75 17.30 -12.43 -14.07
N LYS A 76 18.19 -12.19 -15.04
CA LYS A 76 18.86 -13.26 -15.79
C LYS A 76 19.65 -14.17 -14.87
N LEU A 77 20.47 -13.58 -13.98
CA LEU A 77 21.27 -14.35 -13.04
C LEU A 77 20.40 -15.21 -12.10
N VAL A 78 19.39 -14.62 -11.44
CA VAL A 78 18.58 -15.33 -10.47
C VAL A 78 17.69 -16.40 -11.12
N THR A 79 17.30 -16.22 -12.39
CA THR A 79 16.54 -17.21 -13.14
C THR A 79 17.36 -18.46 -13.42
N ASP A 80 18.66 -18.31 -13.60
CA ASP A 80 19.60 -19.42 -13.87
C ASP A 80 20.19 -20.02 -12.58
N CYS A 81 19.99 -19.40 -11.42
CA CYS A 81 20.56 -19.85 -10.14
C CYS A 81 19.54 -20.62 -9.29
N GLY A 82 19.40 -21.92 -9.53
CA GLY A 82 18.67 -22.88 -8.67
C GLY A 82 17.42 -22.33 -7.97
N ASP A 83 17.32 -22.52 -6.66
CA ASP A 83 16.17 -22.08 -5.83
C ASP A 83 16.35 -20.72 -5.16
N THR A 84 17.32 -19.91 -5.59
CA THR A 84 17.53 -18.56 -5.04
C THR A 84 16.26 -17.75 -5.14
N LYS A 85 15.75 -17.30 -4.00
CA LYS A 85 14.56 -16.45 -3.87
C LYS A 85 14.95 -14.99 -3.67
N PHE A 86 14.02 -14.10 -3.98
CA PHE A 86 14.23 -12.66 -3.79
C PHE A 86 12.93 -11.93 -3.42
N ALA A 87 13.09 -10.78 -2.77
CA ALA A 87 12.03 -9.80 -2.59
C ALA A 87 12.40 -8.50 -3.31
N VAL A 88 11.39 -7.71 -3.69
CA VAL A 88 11.59 -6.41 -4.32
C VAL A 88 11.05 -5.32 -3.41
N ARG A 89 11.92 -4.41 -2.99
CA ARG A 89 11.58 -3.28 -2.15
C ARG A 89 11.46 -2.01 -2.99
N GLY A 90 10.25 -1.38 -2.98
CA GLY A 90 10.06 0.02 -3.34
C GLY A 90 10.30 0.92 -2.12
N GLY A 91 9.28 1.55 -1.55
CA GLY A 91 9.39 2.32 -0.30
C GLY A 91 9.58 1.46 0.96
N GLY A 92 9.11 0.21 0.95
CA GLY A 92 9.15 -0.67 2.13
C GLY A 92 8.08 -0.34 3.17
N HIS A 93 6.89 0.07 2.73
CA HIS A 93 5.80 0.53 3.59
C HIS A 93 4.74 -0.55 3.89
N THR A 94 4.90 -1.76 3.37
CA THR A 94 3.98 -2.88 3.64
C THR A 94 4.08 -3.34 5.09
N LEU A 95 2.93 -3.72 5.68
CA LEU A 95 2.82 -3.99 7.12
C LEU A 95 3.04 -5.45 7.50
N TRP A 96 3.05 -6.39 6.56
CA TRP A 96 3.16 -7.83 6.84
C TRP A 96 4.47 -8.43 6.34
N THR A 97 4.89 -9.51 6.97
CA THR A 97 6.19 -10.18 6.79
C THR A 97 6.40 -10.71 5.36
N GLY A 98 7.53 -10.40 4.75
CA GLY A 98 7.97 -11.02 3.51
C GLY A 98 7.40 -10.40 2.24
N ALA A 99 6.71 -9.25 2.34
CA ALA A 99 6.19 -8.55 1.17
C ALA A 99 7.30 -7.90 0.33
N ALA A 100 8.23 -7.23 1.00
CA ALA A 100 9.28 -6.42 0.39
C ALA A 100 10.70 -6.75 0.92
N ASN A 101 10.80 -7.68 1.86
CA ASN A 101 12.06 -8.24 2.38
C ASN A 101 11.97 -9.76 2.42
N ILE A 102 13.08 -10.47 2.75
CA ILE A 102 13.11 -11.93 2.73
C ILE A 102 14.24 -12.45 3.61
N ASP A 103 13.97 -13.54 4.35
CA ASP A 103 15.04 -14.33 4.99
C ASP A 103 15.74 -15.23 3.97
N ASP A 104 17.05 -15.40 4.15
CA ASP A 104 17.87 -16.34 3.38
C ASP A 104 17.72 -16.18 1.84
N GLY A 105 17.39 -14.97 1.40
CA GLY A 105 17.20 -14.61 0.00
C GLY A 105 17.98 -13.35 -0.39
N ILE A 106 17.60 -12.75 -1.50
CA ILE A 106 18.17 -11.49 -1.98
C ILE A 106 17.09 -10.42 -1.93
N THR A 107 17.32 -9.32 -1.22
CA THR A 107 16.44 -8.15 -1.31
C THR A 107 16.93 -7.21 -2.41
N VAL A 108 16.08 -6.96 -3.40
CA VAL A 108 16.30 -5.97 -4.47
C VAL A 108 15.75 -4.63 -3.96
N ASP A 109 16.63 -3.81 -3.40
CA ASP A 109 16.27 -2.49 -2.87
C ASP A 109 16.30 -1.44 -3.99
N MET A 110 15.16 -1.10 -4.51
CA MET A 110 14.99 -0.19 -5.65
C MET A 110 15.26 1.28 -5.32
N ARG A 111 15.43 1.66 -4.05
CA ARG A 111 15.50 3.06 -3.60
C ARG A 111 16.65 3.89 -4.21
N SER A 112 17.65 3.25 -4.82
CA SER A 112 18.67 3.96 -5.61
C SER A 112 18.27 4.18 -7.08
N LEU A 113 17.15 3.60 -7.51
CA LEU A 113 16.53 3.84 -8.83
C LEU A 113 15.36 4.84 -8.64
N ASN A 114 15.66 6.05 -8.17
CA ASN A 114 14.71 7.07 -7.73
C ASN A 114 14.69 8.31 -8.64
N GLY A 115 15.10 8.17 -9.90
CA GLY A 115 15.11 9.26 -10.86
C GLY A 115 13.75 9.94 -10.99
N PHE A 116 13.77 11.24 -11.30
CA PHE A 116 12.60 12.07 -11.62
C PHE A 116 12.87 12.85 -12.88
N ASP A 117 11.90 12.86 -13.81
CA ASP A 117 11.90 13.69 -15.00
C ASP A 117 10.47 14.16 -15.30
N LEU A 118 10.32 15.45 -15.65
CA LEU A 118 9.05 16.04 -16.06
C LEU A 118 9.07 16.29 -17.56
N SER A 119 8.05 15.81 -18.29
CA SER A 119 7.94 16.04 -19.74
C SER A 119 7.88 17.54 -20.06
N LYS A 120 8.34 17.92 -21.26
CA LYS A 120 8.39 19.31 -21.70
C LYS A 120 7.03 20.03 -21.71
N ASP A 121 5.96 19.28 -21.94
CA ASP A 121 4.57 19.76 -21.89
C ASP A 121 3.95 19.66 -20.49
N HIS A 122 4.75 19.25 -19.52
CA HIS A 122 4.38 19.07 -18.10
C HIS A 122 3.21 18.11 -17.84
N LYS A 123 2.87 17.22 -18.78
CA LYS A 123 1.74 16.28 -18.62
C LYS A 123 2.12 14.95 -18.02
N ILE A 124 3.42 14.62 -18.03
CA ILE A 124 3.92 13.32 -17.56
C ILE A 124 5.10 13.51 -16.61
N ALA A 125 4.99 12.99 -15.41
CA ALA A 125 6.11 12.79 -14.49
C ALA A 125 6.63 11.38 -14.61
N ARG A 126 7.92 11.19 -14.92
CA ARG A 126 8.61 9.91 -15.00
C ARG A 126 9.34 9.66 -13.69
N LEU A 127 8.92 8.64 -12.97
CA LEU A 127 9.43 8.30 -11.65
C LEU A 127 10.15 6.96 -11.69
N GLY A 128 11.35 6.89 -11.12
CA GLY A 128 12.03 5.62 -10.89
C GLY A 128 11.25 4.70 -9.96
N GLY A 129 11.39 3.37 -10.13
CA GLY A 129 10.66 2.37 -9.35
C GLY A 129 10.91 2.41 -7.84
N GLY A 130 11.99 3.06 -7.41
CA GLY A 130 12.35 3.28 -6.01
C GLY A 130 12.09 4.71 -5.50
N ALA A 131 11.48 5.59 -6.31
CA ALA A 131 11.14 6.94 -5.87
C ALA A 131 10.08 6.92 -4.77
N ILE A 132 10.16 7.88 -3.85
CA ILE A 132 9.17 8.13 -2.78
C ILE A 132 8.42 9.43 -3.08
N PHE A 133 7.11 9.46 -2.81
CA PHE A 133 6.28 10.61 -3.18
C PHE A 133 6.63 11.88 -2.40
N SER A 134 7.08 11.79 -1.15
CA SER A 134 7.58 12.95 -0.39
C SER A 134 8.80 13.63 -1.03
N ASP A 135 9.60 12.90 -1.84
CA ASP A 135 10.71 13.48 -2.60
C ASP A 135 10.28 13.98 -3.99
N VAL A 136 9.11 13.56 -4.47
CA VAL A 136 8.56 13.91 -5.80
C VAL A 136 7.75 15.20 -5.72
N TYR A 137 6.90 15.37 -4.70
CA TYR A 137 6.02 16.53 -4.59
C TYR A 137 6.77 17.87 -4.61
N PRO A 138 7.88 18.06 -3.84
CA PRO A 138 8.63 19.33 -3.89
C PRO A 138 9.17 19.69 -5.28
N LYS A 139 9.33 18.71 -6.17
CA LYS A 139 9.79 18.92 -7.56
C LYS A 139 8.66 19.34 -8.50
N LEU A 140 7.40 19.08 -8.13
CA LEU A 140 6.21 19.42 -8.91
C LEU A 140 5.54 20.73 -8.45
N VAL A 141 5.62 21.04 -7.15
CA VAL A 141 5.06 22.25 -6.53
C VAL A 141 5.46 23.55 -7.26
N PRO A 142 6.72 23.76 -7.69
CA PRO A 142 7.10 24.99 -8.42
C PRO A 142 6.37 25.18 -9.75
N PHE A 143 5.74 24.12 -10.28
CA PHE A 143 4.95 24.16 -11.52
C PHE A 143 3.44 24.19 -11.25
N ASN A 144 3.00 24.29 -9.99
CA ASN A 144 1.61 24.11 -9.57
C ASN A 144 1.03 22.77 -10.07
N LEU A 145 1.81 21.69 -9.93
CA LEU A 145 1.47 20.35 -10.37
C LEU A 145 1.58 19.34 -9.23
N THR A 146 0.85 18.27 -9.38
CA THR A 146 0.96 17.05 -8.57
C THR A 146 0.82 15.80 -9.42
N VAL A 147 1.06 14.63 -8.79
CA VAL A 147 0.73 13.31 -9.32
C VAL A 147 -0.20 12.60 -8.33
N MET A 148 -0.81 11.51 -8.77
CA MET A 148 -1.61 10.64 -7.92
C MET A 148 -0.71 9.83 -6.98
N GLY A 149 -0.15 10.47 -5.94
CA GLY A 149 0.83 9.88 -5.02
C GLY A 149 0.30 9.62 -3.62
N GLY A 150 1.16 9.06 -2.75
CA GLY A 150 0.84 8.74 -1.36
C GLY A 150 0.56 9.97 -0.50
N ARG A 151 -0.27 9.80 0.52
CA ARG A 151 -0.75 10.86 1.42
C ARG A 151 0.14 11.07 2.65
N VAL A 152 1.07 10.15 2.91
CA VAL A 152 1.99 10.21 4.06
C VAL A 152 3.43 10.07 3.59
N PRO A 153 4.42 10.56 4.37
CA PRO A 153 5.84 10.40 4.03
C PRO A 153 6.25 8.94 3.86
N GLY A 154 7.28 8.68 3.06
CA GLY A 154 7.87 7.35 2.90
C GLY A 154 7.14 6.40 1.94
N ILE A 155 5.97 6.75 1.42
CA ILE A 155 5.26 5.92 0.43
C ILE A 155 6.05 5.87 -0.88
N GLY A 156 6.45 4.65 -1.28
CA GLY A 156 7.18 4.42 -2.53
C GLY A 156 6.28 4.22 -3.73
N THR A 157 6.73 4.67 -4.90
CA THR A 157 5.99 4.58 -6.17
C THR A 157 5.65 3.13 -6.53
N GLY A 158 6.61 2.19 -6.41
CA GLY A 158 6.50 0.84 -6.92
C GLY A 158 5.27 0.08 -6.42
N GLY A 159 5.23 -0.23 -5.12
CA GLY A 159 4.13 -0.99 -4.52
C GLY A 159 2.82 -0.21 -4.52
N PHE A 160 2.88 1.11 -4.24
CA PHE A 160 1.71 1.96 -4.19
C PHE A 160 0.92 1.97 -5.50
N VAL A 161 1.59 2.24 -6.63
CA VAL A 161 0.95 2.35 -7.94
C VAL A 161 0.52 0.98 -8.47
N THR A 162 1.36 -0.06 -8.35
CA THR A 162 1.00 -1.39 -8.85
C THR A 162 -0.09 -2.08 -8.02
N GLY A 163 -0.31 -1.66 -6.78
CA GLY A 163 -1.41 -2.12 -5.91
C GLY A 163 -2.67 -1.23 -5.95
N GLY A 164 -2.65 -0.16 -6.75
CA GLY A 164 -3.77 0.78 -6.90
C GLY A 164 -3.39 2.21 -6.57
N GLY A 165 -3.27 2.54 -5.29
CA GLY A 165 -2.90 3.86 -4.78
C GLY A 165 -4.09 4.80 -4.54
N ILE A 166 -4.40 5.06 -3.25
CA ILE A 166 -5.41 6.04 -2.81
C ILE A 166 -4.72 7.37 -2.50
N THR A 167 -5.23 8.47 -3.05
CA THR A 167 -4.63 9.80 -3.01
C THR A 167 -5.63 10.85 -2.55
N PHE A 168 -5.19 12.10 -2.34
CA PHE A 168 -6.09 13.23 -2.09
C PHE A 168 -7.06 13.49 -3.27
N LEU A 169 -6.65 13.17 -4.50
CA LEU A 169 -7.43 13.37 -5.72
C LEU A 169 -8.30 12.15 -6.11
N SER A 170 -8.38 11.13 -5.26
CA SER A 170 -8.99 9.85 -5.65
C SER A 170 -10.49 9.91 -5.95
N ARG A 171 -11.22 10.87 -5.40
CA ARG A 171 -12.60 11.09 -5.79
C ARG A 171 -12.74 11.74 -7.18
N ARG A 172 -11.72 12.48 -7.62
CA ARG A 172 -11.71 13.15 -8.95
C ARG A 172 -11.12 12.26 -10.05
N HIS A 173 -10.04 11.53 -9.74
CA HIS A 173 -9.22 10.85 -10.75
C HIS A 173 -9.06 9.34 -10.52
N GLY A 174 -9.76 8.75 -9.54
CA GLY A 174 -9.69 7.32 -9.25
C GLY A 174 -8.44 6.90 -8.49
N TYR A 175 -7.94 5.74 -8.83
CA TYR A 175 -6.69 5.22 -8.25
C TYR A 175 -5.47 5.81 -8.95
N SER A 176 -4.32 5.82 -8.28
CA SER A 176 -3.04 6.21 -8.90
C SER A 176 -2.77 5.38 -10.17
N CYS A 177 -3.01 4.07 -10.13
CA CYS A 177 -2.82 3.18 -11.27
C CYS A 177 -3.73 3.52 -12.47
N ASP A 178 -4.91 4.11 -12.27
CA ASP A 178 -5.79 4.55 -13.35
C ASP A 178 -5.11 5.60 -14.24
N ASN A 179 -4.14 6.34 -13.69
CA ASN A 179 -3.50 7.51 -14.28
C ASN A 179 -2.05 7.26 -14.74
N VAL A 180 -1.71 6.01 -15.05
CA VAL A 180 -0.39 5.64 -15.58
C VAL A 180 -0.44 5.55 -17.10
N TYR A 181 0.40 6.34 -17.76
CA TYR A 181 0.61 6.27 -19.20
C TYR A 181 1.44 5.06 -19.60
N GLY A 182 2.49 4.75 -18.84
CA GLY A 182 3.36 3.64 -19.16
C GLY A 182 4.22 3.16 -18.02
N TYR A 183 4.69 1.93 -18.17
CA TYR A 183 5.60 1.27 -17.26
C TYR A 183 6.84 0.76 -18.01
N GLU A 184 8.04 1.09 -17.56
CA GLU A 184 9.23 0.37 -17.98
C GLU A 184 9.40 -0.85 -17.07
N VAL A 185 9.42 -2.04 -17.67
CA VAL A 185 9.33 -3.31 -16.94
C VAL A 185 10.45 -4.25 -17.34
N VAL A 186 11.13 -4.83 -16.37
CA VAL A 186 12.04 -5.96 -16.57
C VAL A 186 11.25 -7.26 -16.39
N LEU A 187 11.04 -7.99 -17.47
CA LEU A 187 10.32 -9.27 -17.51
C LEU A 187 11.16 -10.42 -16.94
N ALA A 188 10.54 -11.57 -16.70
CA ALA A 188 11.18 -12.80 -16.21
C ALA A 188 12.35 -13.31 -17.08
N SER A 189 12.36 -12.96 -18.37
CA SER A 189 13.47 -13.24 -19.30
C SER A 189 14.65 -12.27 -19.17
N GLY A 190 14.53 -11.23 -18.35
CA GLY A 190 15.44 -10.09 -18.30
C GLY A 190 15.25 -9.08 -19.44
N LYS A 191 14.28 -9.30 -20.36
CA LYS A 191 13.95 -8.32 -21.40
C LYS A 191 13.32 -7.08 -20.75
N VAL A 192 13.78 -5.89 -21.15
CA VAL A 192 13.16 -4.61 -20.79
C VAL A 192 12.09 -4.28 -21.84
N VAL A 193 10.89 -3.95 -21.39
CA VAL A 193 9.79 -3.52 -22.26
C VAL A 193 9.18 -2.23 -21.72
N TYR A 194 8.57 -1.44 -22.60
CA TYR A 194 7.77 -0.29 -22.22
C TYR A 194 6.31 -0.60 -22.52
N ALA A 195 5.54 -0.83 -21.44
CA ALA A 195 4.13 -1.22 -21.51
C ALA A 195 3.24 0.02 -21.43
N THR A 196 2.40 0.21 -22.44
CA THR A 196 1.43 1.31 -22.56
C THR A 196 0.11 0.75 -23.08
N GLU A 197 -0.93 1.59 -23.17
CA GLU A 197 -2.20 1.22 -23.79
C GLU A 197 -2.05 0.72 -25.23
N SER A 198 -1.07 1.25 -25.99
CA SER A 198 -0.82 0.86 -27.39
C SER A 198 0.31 -0.16 -27.58
N SER A 199 1.16 -0.36 -26.57
CA SER A 199 2.29 -1.30 -26.61
C SER A 199 2.25 -2.19 -25.37
N TYR A 200 2.16 -3.51 -25.54
CA TYR A 200 1.94 -4.47 -24.46
C TYR A 200 0.67 -4.15 -23.62
N PRO A 201 -0.49 -3.89 -24.24
CA PRO A 201 -1.69 -3.40 -23.57
C PRO A 201 -2.21 -4.32 -22.45
N ASP A 202 -2.06 -5.62 -22.63
CA ASP A 202 -2.43 -6.62 -21.64
C ASP A 202 -1.53 -6.56 -20.38
N LEU A 203 -0.23 -6.34 -20.56
CA LEU A 203 0.72 -6.15 -19.47
C LEU A 203 0.49 -4.80 -18.75
N TRP A 204 0.27 -3.72 -19.53
CA TRP A 204 -0.04 -2.40 -18.99
C TRP A 204 -1.28 -2.44 -18.10
N LEU A 205 -2.35 -3.07 -18.56
CA LEU A 205 -3.57 -3.21 -17.78
C LEU A 205 -3.37 -4.11 -16.55
N ALA A 206 -2.61 -5.22 -16.67
CA ALA A 206 -2.34 -6.13 -15.58
C ALA A 206 -1.51 -5.49 -14.44
N LEU A 207 -0.61 -4.55 -14.76
CA LEU A 207 0.17 -3.79 -13.78
C LEU A 207 -0.68 -2.78 -12.99
N LYS A 208 -1.89 -2.44 -13.47
CA LYS A 208 -2.86 -1.58 -12.78
C LYS A 208 -3.65 -2.40 -11.75
N GLY A 209 -3.02 -2.71 -10.64
CA GLY A 209 -3.54 -3.49 -9.52
C GLY A 209 -2.87 -4.84 -9.31
N GLY A 210 -2.32 -5.47 -10.36
CA GLY A 210 -1.79 -6.84 -10.28
C GLY A 210 -0.45 -7.00 -9.53
N SER A 211 0.09 -5.93 -8.94
CA SER A 211 1.27 -5.95 -8.06
C SER A 211 2.51 -6.61 -8.70
N ASN A 212 3.31 -7.35 -7.91
CA ASN A 212 4.61 -7.92 -8.27
C ASN A 212 4.54 -9.26 -9.05
N ASN A 213 3.50 -9.47 -9.86
CA ASN A 213 3.25 -10.76 -10.52
C ASN A 213 3.80 -10.89 -11.95
N PHE A 214 4.31 -9.80 -12.56
CA PHE A 214 4.60 -9.77 -14.01
C PHE A 214 6.01 -9.35 -14.37
N GLY A 215 6.73 -8.69 -13.46
CA GLY A 215 8.05 -8.14 -13.68
C GLY A 215 8.45 -7.16 -12.59
N ILE A 216 9.65 -6.59 -12.69
CA ILE A 216 10.11 -5.48 -11.86
C ILE A 216 9.93 -4.20 -12.65
N VAL A 217 9.08 -3.30 -12.16
CA VAL A 217 8.88 -1.98 -12.78
C VAL A 217 10.02 -1.06 -12.35
N THR A 218 10.76 -0.56 -13.32
CA THR A 218 11.92 0.32 -13.10
C THR A 218 11.60 1.80 -13.31
N ARG A 219 10.51 2.11 -14.06
CA ARG A 219 10.01 3.48 -14.24
C ARG A 219 8.49 3.48 -14.41
N PHE A 220 7.87 4.50 -13.84
CA PHE A 220 6.45 4.83 -13.92
C PHE A 220 6.27 6.18 -14.61
N ASP A 221 5.51 6.23 -15.70
CA ASP A 221 5.15 7.46 -16.39
C ASP A 221 3.73 7.84 -15.96
N LEU A 222 3.60 8.76 -14.97
CA LEU A 222 2.35 9.16 -14.34
C LEU A 222 1.80 10.45 -14.95
N ALA A 223 0.47 10.53 -15.08
CA ALA A 223 -0.19 11.80 -15.38
C ALA A 223 0.07 12.82 -14.27
N THR A 224 0.31 14.08 -14.66
CA THR A 224 0.34 15.23 -13.76
C THR A 224 -1.00 15.92 -13.78
N PHE A 225 -1.34 16.58 -12.68
CA PHE A 225 -2.57 17.34 -12.51
C PHE A 225 -2.27 18.73 -11.95
N PRO A 226 -2.96 19.78 -12.42
CA PRO A 226 -2.86 21.09 -11.78
C PRO A 226 -3.29 21.00 -10.31
N LEU A 227 -2.43 21.49 -9.42
CA LEU A 227 -2.70 21.65 -8.01
C LEU A 227 -1.78 22.73 -7.45
N GLY A 228 -2.36 23.84 -7.00
CA GLY A 228 -1.69 24.87 -6.21
C GLY A 228 -1.77 24.52 -4.72
N ASN A 229 -2.34 25.42 -3.93
CA ASN A 229 -2.71 25.07 -2.55
C ASN A 229 -3.94 24.16 -2.54
N MET A 230 -4.00 23.36 -1.49
CA MET A 230 -5.17 22.59 -1.11
C MET A 230 -5.49 22.88 0.36
N TRP A 231 -6.75 22.74 0.74
CA TRP A 231 -7.11 22.86 2.13
C TRP A 231 -6.97 21.50 2.83
N TYR A 232 -6.37 21.53 4.01
CA TYR A 232 -6.25 20.40 4.93
C TYR A 232 -6.77 20.80 6.31
N SER A 233 -7.54 19.92 6.93
CA SER A 233 -7.92 20.04 8.33
C SER A 233 -7.91 18.66 9.00
N ASP A 234 -7.39 18.65 10.23
CA ASP A 234 -7.40 17.51 11.14
C ASP A 234 -8.00 17.98 12.46
N LEU A 235 -9.18 17.46 12.81
CA LEU A 235 -9.91 17.83 14.02
C LEU A 235 -10.05 16.62 14.95
N SER A 236 -9.82 16.83 16.24
CA SER A 236 -10.02 15.83 17.29
C SER A 236 -11.32 16.05 18.06
N TYR A 237 -11.90 14.96 18.55
CA TYR A 237 -13.19 14.99 19.23
C TYR A 237 -13.20 14.08 20.47
N ASN A 238 -14.07 14.42 21.44
CA ASN A 238 -14.36 13.50 22.53
C ASN A 238 -15.08 12.25 22.02
N TYR A 239 -14.67 11.08 22.49
CA TYR A 239 -15.34 9.82 22.15
C TYR A 239 -16.63 9.67 22.95
N THR A 240 -17.76 10.01 22.37
CA THR A 240 -19.11 9.91 22.98
C THR A 240 -20.11 9.41 21.95
N ASP A 241 -21.20 8.77 22.41
CA ASP A 241 -22.28 8.29 21.53
C ASP A 241 -22.86 9.41 20.64
N SER A 242 -22.97 10.63 21.17
CA SER A 242 -23.47 11.77 20.41
C SER A 242 -22.52 12.19 19.29
N VAL A 243 -21.22 12.18 19.53
CA VAL A 243 -20.17 12.48 18.52
C VAL A 243 -20.13 11.38 17.47
N LEU A 244 -20.15 10.10 17.87
CA LEU A 244 -20.18 8.97 16.95
C LEU A 244 -21.42 8.98 16.05
N LEU A 245 -22.60 9.27 16.61
CA LEU A 245 -23.83 9.41 15.85
C LEU A 245 -23.78 10.61 14.88
N ALA A 246 -23.18 11.73 15.29
CA ALA A 246 -23.01 12.91 14.44
C ALA A 246 -22.10 12.60 13.25
N HIS A 247 -20.94 11.92 13.47
CA HIS A 247 -20.05 11.46 12.40
C HIS A 247 -20.74 10.45 11.47
N ALA A 248 -21.49 9.48 12.01
CA ALA A 248 -22.23 8.52 11.20
C ALA A 248 -23.25 9.21 10.27
N LYS A 249 -23.97 10.23 10.78
CA LYS A 249 -24.92 11.04 9.97
C LYS A 249 -24.19 11.88 8.93
N ALA A 250 -23.12 12.58 9.33
CA ALA A 250 -22.33 13.43 8.45
C ALA A 250 -21.71 12.62 7.31
N PHE A 251 -21.05 11.50 7.64
CA PHE A 251 -20.39 10.65 6.65
C PHE A 251 -21.38 9.97 5.71
N SER A 252 -22.49 9.39 6.24
CA SER A 252 -23.54 8.83 5.40
C SER A 252 -24.11 9.85 4.42
N ASN A 253 -24.27 11.12 4.85
CA ASN A 253 -24.75 12.20 3.99
C ASN A 253 -23.68 12.64 2.96
N PHE A 254 -22.42 12.76 3.38
CA PHE A 254 -21.28 13.10 2.50
C PHE A 254 -21.12 12.10 1.35
N MET A 255 -21.35 10.80 1.61
CA MET A 255 -21.23 9.73 0.64
C MET A 255 -22.43 9.56 -0.29
N LYS A 256 -23.53 10.32 -0.13
CA LYS A 256 -24.66 10.26 -1.08
C LYS A 256 -24.23 10.78 -2.46
N PRO A 257 -24.59 10.09 -3.58
CA PRO A 257 -24.25 10.56 -4.92
C PRO A 257 -24.70 12.00 -5.22
N VAL A 258 -25.84 12.43 -4.67
CA VAL A 258 -26.37 13.80 -4.84
C VAL A 258 -25.47 14.87 -4.18
N ASN A 259 -24.66 14.50 -3.20
CA ASN A 259 -23.74 15.38 -2.47
C ASN A 259 -22.28 15.19 -2.92
N TYR A 260 -22.07 14.45 -4.03
CA TYR A 260 -20.73 14.17 -4.50
C TYR A 260 -19.98 15.42 -4.91
N ASP A 261 -18.86 15.66 -4.25
CA ASP A 261 -17.88 16.68 -4.61
C ASP A 261 -16.55 15.99 -4.93
N SER A 262 -16.10 16.11 -6.16
CA SER A 262 -14.86 15.45 -6.62
C SER A 262 -13.59 16.05 -6.03
N ALA A 263 -13.67 17.27 -5.47
CA ALA A 263 -12.54 17.91 -4.81
C ALA A 263 -12.35 17.46 -3.36
N ALA A 264 -13.39 16.86 -2.76
CA ALA A 264 -13.40 16.54 -1.34
C ALA A 264 -12.98 15.09 -1.07
N MET A 265 -11.94 14.88 -0.29
CA MET A 265 -11.50 13.58 0.24
C MET A 265 -11.39 13.67 1.76
N MET A 266 -11.73 12.60 2.48
CA MET A 266 -11.64 12.60 3.93
C MET A 266 -11.44 11.21 4.53
N GLY A 267 -11.07 11.18 5.80
CA GLY A 267 -11.13 10.02 6.67
C GLY A 267 -11.73 10.38 8.02
N VAL A 268 -12.60 9.52 8.54
CA VAL A 268 -13.03 9.52 9.95
C VAL A 268 -12.25 8.41 10.64
N PHE A 269 -11.52 8.76 11.69
CA PHE A 269 -10.68 7.85 12.46
C PHE A 269 -11.27 7.65 13.85
N LEU A 270 -11.66 6.43 14.17
CA LEU A 270 -11.83 6.01 15.55
C LEU A 270 -10.55 5.31 15.97
N TYR A 271 -9.98 5.65 17.11
CA TYR A 271 -8.75 4.99 17.57
C TYR A 271 -8.86 4.57 19.04
N TYR A 272 -8.01 3.58 19.39
CA TYR A 272 -7.89 3.06 20.74
C TYR A 272 -6.41 2.82 21.08
N THR A 273 -5.99 3.30 22.26
CA THR A 273 -4.58 3.24 22.71
C THR A 273 -4.34 2.29 23.87
N GLY A 274 -5.33 1.50 24.28
CA GLY A 274 -5.30 0.73 25.52
C GLY A 274 -5.67 1.55 26.77
N GLN A 275 -5.51 2.87 26.71
CA GLN A 275 -5.87 3.81 27.80
C GLN A 275 -7.20 4.51 27.58
N GLY A 276 -7.66 4.55 26.33
CA GLY A 276 -8.92 5.23 25.98
C GLY A 276 -9.16 5.27 24.49
N PHE A 277 -10.38 5.70 24.17
CA PHE A 277 -10.86 5.92 22.80
C PHE A 277 -10.74 7.39 22.40
N GLY A 278 -10.56 7.63 21.12
CA GLY A 278 -10.64 8.95 20.52
C GLY A 278 -11.27 8.90 19.13
N VAL A 279 -11.62 10.08 18.62
CA VAL A 279 -12.12 10.30 17.27
C VAL A 279 -11.35 11.46 16.67
N SER A 280 -10.95 11.34 15.42
CA SER A 280 -10.46 12.47 14.62
C SER A 280 -10.97 12.39 13.18
N ASP A 281 -10.98 13.55 12.52
CA ASP A 281 -11.24 13.66 11.08
C ASP A 281 -10.00 14.21 10.38
N ALA A 282 -9.61 13.63 9.26
CA ALA A 282 -8.72 14.29 8.32
C ALA A 282 -9.50 14.61 7.05
N MET A 283 -9.55 15.89 6.69
CA MET A 283 -10.31 16.40 5.56
C MET A 283 -9.37 17.10 4.58
N TRP A 284 -9.49 16.78 3.30
CA TRP A 284 -8.66 17.33 2.23
C TRP A 284 -9.54 17.85 1.10
N TYR A 285 -9.32 19.10 0.70
CA TYR A 285 -10.00 19.71 -0.42
C TYR A 285 -9.00 20.18 -1.47
N VAL A 286 -9.00 19.56 -2.64
CA VAL A 286 -7.98 19.77 -3.67
C VAL A 286 -8.22 21.02 -4.54
N GLU A 287 -8.73 22.06 -3.91
CA GLU A 287 -8.90 23.42 -4.45
C GLU A 287 -8.41 24.44 -3.42
N ASP A 288 -8.02 25.64 -3.88
CA ASP A 288 -7.56 26.75 -3.02
C ASP A 288 -8.77 27.47 -2.35
N VAL A 289 -9.50 26.72 -1.52
CA VAL A 289 -10.70 27.20 -0.81
C VAL A 289 -10.59 26.78 0.66
N ALA A 290 -10.44 27.78 1.54
CA ALA A 290 -10.41 27.54 2.98
C ALA A 290 -11.82 27.22 3.51
N ASN A 291 -11.89 26.23 4.41
CA ASN A 291 -13.12 25.80 5.09
C ASN A 291 -14.27 25.52 4.12
N PRO A 292 -14.11 24.61 3.15
CA PRO A 292 -15.10 24.33 2.13
C PRO A 292 -16.38 23.76 2.76
N ALA A 293 -17.55 24.29 2.33
CA ALA A 293 -18.86 24.00 2.92
C ALA A 293 -19.25 22.50 2.89
N VAL A 294 -18.62 21.70 2.03
CA VAL A 294 -18.84 20.25 1.97
C VAL A 294 -18.52 19.55 3.28
N TYR A 295 -17.67 20.15 4.14
CA TYR A 295 -17.29 19.60 5.45
C TYR A 295 -18.03 20.24 6.63
N ASP A 296 -18.96 21.16 6.40
CA ASP A 296 -19.72 21.85 7.48
C ASP A 296 -20.37 20.89 8.48
N ALA A 297 -20.83 19.72 8.01
CA ALA A 297 -21.46 18.73 8.87
C ALA A 297 -20.47 18.09 9.87
N PHE A 298 -19.16 18.11 9.59
CA PHE A 298 -18.11 17.61 10.47
C PHE A 298 -17.53 18.72 11.34
N THR A 299 -17.15 19.86 10.74
CA THR A 299 -16.50 20.96 11.45
C THR A 299 -17.41 21.61 12.50
N LYS A 300 -18.73 21.49 12.38
CA LYS A 300 -19.74 21.95 13.37
C LYS A 300 -19.98 20.96 14.51
N ILE A 301 -19.47 19.74 14.46
CA ILE A 301 -19.46 18.83 15.62
C ILE A 301 -18.59 19.45 16.71
N PRO A 302 -19.03 19.51 17.99
CA PRO A 302 -18.18 20.00 19.07
C PRO A 302 -16.85 19.25 19.12
N ASN A 303 -15.75 19.96 18.85
CA ASN A 303 -14.40 19.41 18.72
C ASN A 303 -13.42 20.01 19.73
N LEU A 304 -12.25 19.39 19.85
CA LEU A 304 -11.15 19.78 20.73
C LEU A 304 -10.12 20.68 20.01
N GLY A 305 -10.38 21.01 18.73
CA GLY A 305 -9.45 21.72 17.87
C GLY A 305 -8.56 20.79 17.06
N GLY A 306 -7.64 21.38 16.34
CA GLY A 306 -6.69 20.70 15.47
C GLY A 306 -6.10 21.64 14.42
N THR A 307 -5.54 21.07 13.34
CA THR A 307 -4.96 21.82 12.23
C THR A 307 -6.05 22.25 11.23
N SER A 308 -5.93 23.44 10.65
CA SER A 308 -6.70 23.87 9.49
C SER A 308 -5.86 24.87 8.69
N GLU A 309 -5.46 24.50 7.48
CA GLU A 309 -4.54 25.30 6.67
C GLU A 309 -4.78 25.16 5.16
N LEU A 310 -4.38 26.20 4.40
CA LEU A 310 -4.16 26.13 2.97
C LEU A 310 -2.66 25.97 2.72
N ALA A 311 -2.27 24.87 2.12
CA ALA A 311 -0.85 24.57 1.90
C ALA A 311 -0.64 23.79 0.60
N THR A 312 0.60 23.73 0.13
CA THR A 312 1.00 22.88 -1.00
C THR A 312 0.98 21.40 -0.60
N VAL A 313 0.85 20.52 -1.58
CA VAL A 313 0.69 19.06 -1.34
C VAL A 313 1.85 18.46 -0.54
N ASP A 314 3.07 18.91 -0.72
CA ASP A 314 4.25 18.45 0.04
C ASP A 314 4.13 18.83 1.53
N LYS A 315 3.66 20.04 1.84
CA LYS A 315 3.39 20.48 3.21
C LYS A 315 2.24 19.71 3.86
N VAL A 316 1.15 19.51 3.14
CA VAL A 316 0.01 18.71 3.64
C VAL A 316 0.45 17.28 3.95
N VAL A 317 1.29 16.66 3.10
CA VAL A 317 1.84 15.31 3.36
C VAL A 317 2.72 15.30 4.61
N GLU A 318 3.56 16.32 4.81
CA GLU A 318 4.42 16.48 5.99
C GLU A 318 3.56 16.61 7.26
N THR A 319 2.66 17.60 7.29
CA THR A 319 1.79 17.88 8.45
C THR A 319 0.90 16.69 8.81
N PHE A 320 0.29 16.04 7.82
CA PHE A 320 -0.52 14.83 8.08
C PHE A 320 0.34 13.68 8.61
N GLY A 321 1.57 13.51 8.10
CA GLY A 321 2.50 12.49 8.57
C GLY A 321 2.94 12.71 10.02
N GLU A 322 3.11 13.96 10.47
CA GLU A 322 3.46 14.31 11.85
C GLU A 322 2.34 13.98 12.85
N ASN A 323 1.08 14.02 12.39
CA ASN A 323 -0.10 13.70 13.20
C ASN A 323 -0.34 12.18 13.32
N LEU A 324 0.37 11.34 12.55
CA LEU A 324 0.26 9.89 12.67
C LEU A 324 1.15 9.35 13.79
N PRO A 325 0.73 8.29 14.49
CA PRO A 325 1.56 7.67 15.51
C PRO A 325 2.87 7.14 14.91
N ALA A 326 3.98 7.39 15.63
CA ALA A 326 5.27 6.87 15.24
C ALA A 326 5.26 5.33 15.26
N THR A 327 5.43 4.71 14.11
CA THR A 327 5.44 3.25 13.98
C THR A 327 6.86 2.72 14.11
N THR A 328 7.28 2.45 15.34
CA THR A 328 8.60 1.85 15.63
C THR A 328 8.53 0.35 15.85
N GLY A 329 7.32 -0.19 16.02
CA GLY A 329 7.06 -1.57 16.37
C GLY A 329 6.48 -2.42 15.24
N ARG A 330 5.65 -3.35 15.63
CA ARG A 330 4.93 -4.27 14.76
C ARG A 330 3.62 -3.66 14.29
N SER A 331 3.07 -4.20 13.21
CA SER A 331 1.81 -3.71 12.63
C SER A 331 0.93 -4.87 12.19
N TYR A 332 -0.38 -4.65 12.16
CA TYR A 332 -1.35 -5.55 11.55
C TYR A 332 -2.46 -4.74 10.88
N GLN A 333 -2.91 -5.15 9.70
CA GLN A 333 -3.86 -4.37 8.91
C GLN A 333 -4.86 -5.27 8.21
N LEU A 334 -6.15 -4.92 8.25
CA LEU A 334 -7.20 -5.54 7.46
C LEU A 334 -8.13 -4.49 6.87
N THR A 335 -8.74 -4.83 5.74
CA THR A 335 -9.68 -3.94 5.06
C THR A 335 -10.95 -4.64 4.63
N LEU A 336 -12.01 -3.86 4.47
CA LEU A 336 -13.27 -4.27 3.85
C LEU A 336 -13.91 -3.10 3.12
N THR A 337 -14.78 -3.41 2.15
CA THR A 337 -15.48 -2.41 1.34
C THR A 337 -16.98 -2.67 1.35
N PHE A 338 -17.77 -1.59 1.30
CA PHE A 338 -19.22 -1.66 1.29
C PHE A 338 -19.85 -0.42 0.63
N GLN A 339 -21.09 -0.54 0.18
CA GLN A 339 -21.85 0.59 -0.36
C GLN A 339 -22.38 1.44 0.80
N ASN A 340 -22.39 2.77 0.64
CA ASN A 340 -22.83 3.72 1.66
C ASN A 340 -24.23 3.40 2.21
N PRO A 341 -24.35 3.03 3.51
CA PRO A 341 -25.63 2.74 4.14
C PRO A 341 -26.19 3.96 4.90
N PRO A 342 -27.41 3.87 5.41
CA PRO A 342 -27.92 4.82 6.41
C PRO A 342 -27.06 4.89 7.68
N ALA A 343 -27.06 6.04 8.35
CA ALA A 343 -26.24 6.34 9.53
C ALA A 343 -26.30 5.28 10.64
N ALA A 344 -27.45 4.66 10.86
CA ALA A 344 -27.62 3.60 11.88
C ALA A 344 -26.71 2.40 11.64
N ILE A 345 -26.37 2.07 10.39
CA ILE A 345 -25.46 0.98 10.06
C ILE A 345 -24.02 1.32 10.47
N TYR A 346 -23.59 2.57 10.29
CA TYR A 346 -22.28 3.03 10.75
C TYR A 346 -22.12 2.93 12.26
N THR A 347 -23.14 3.35 13.02
CA THR A 347 -23.14 3.21 14.50
C THR A 347 -23.03 1.76 14.95
N GLU A 348 -23.68 0.82 14.27
CA GLU A 348 -23.51 -0.62 14.56
C GLU A 348 -22.09 -1.11 14.24
N LEU A 349 -21.46 -0.64 13.16
CA LEU A 349 -20.06 -0.98 12.83
C LEU A 349 -19.09 -0.45 13.91
N PHE A 350 -19.31 0.76 14.43
CA PHE A 350 -18.54 1.33 15.54
C PHE A 350 -18.72 0.51 16.82
N GLN A 351 -19.94 0.10 17.16
CA GLN A 351 -20.20 -0.75 18.32
C GLN A 351 -19.59 -2.15 18.22
N ILE A 352 -19.57 -2.76 17.01
CA ILE A 352 -18.88 -4.05 16.79
C ILE A 352 -17.39 -3.90 17.08
N TRP A 353 -16.77 -2.81 16.62
CA TRP A 353 -15.36 -2.50 16.87
C TRP A 353 -15.12 -2.25 18.36
N GLU A 354 -15.83 -1.34 18.98
CA GLU A 354 -15.69 -0.95 20.38
C GLU A 354 -15.78 -2.13 21.35
N LYS A 355 -16.79 -2.98 21.19
CA LYS A 355 -17.01 -4.15 22.07
C LYS A 355 -15.86 -5.18 22.03
N ARG A 356 -15.05 -5.18 21.00
CA ARG A 356 -14.01 -6.20 20.80
C ARG A 356 -12.60 -5.66 21.05
N ILE A 357 -12.36 -4.40 20.72
CA ILE A 357 -11.02 -3.84 20.73
C ILE A 357 -10.42 -3.72 22.13
N THR A 358 -11.25 -3.61 23.15
CA THR A 358 -10.85 -3.56 24.57
C THR A 358 -10.13 -4.85 25.04
N ALA A 359 -10.27 -5.95 24.32
CA ALA A 359 -9.49 -7.18 24.56
C ALA A 359 -7.97 -6.96 24.38
N LEU A 360 -7.57 -5.88 23.69
CA LEU A 360 -6.17 -5.48 23.46
C LEU A 360 -5.64 -4.48 24.50
N ALA A 361 -6.37 -4.17 25.56
CA ALA A 361 -6.01 -3.11 26.52
C ALA A 361 -4.62 -3.29 27.17
N ASN A 362 -4.14 -4.52 27.29
CA ASN A 362 -2.83 -4.82 27.89
C ASN A 362 -1.70 -4.96 26.86
N VAL A 363 -1.95 -4.76 25.57
CA VAL A 363 -0.94 -4.81 24.51
C VAL A 363 -0.07 -3.55 24.62
N LYS A 364 1.23 -3.77 24.80
CA LYS A 364 2.19 -2.67 24.99
C LYS A 364 2.37 -1.86 23.71
N GLY A 365 2.37 -0.53 23.82
CA GLY A 365 2.55 0.38 22.69
C GLY A 365 1.37 0.38 21.71
N LEU A 366 0.21 -0.15 22.14
CA LEU A 366 -0.96 -0.27 21.27
C LEU A 366 -1.45 1.10 20.80
N PHE A 367 -1.52 1.26 19.50
CA PHE A 367 -2.38 2.20 18.81
C PHE A 367 -3.13 1.44 17.72
N ILE A 368 -4.44 1.48 17.73
CA ILE A 368 -5.26 0.89 16.68
C ILE A 368 -6.27 1.89 16.17
N GLU A 369 -6.36 2.01 14.86
CA GLU A 369 -7.32 2.85 14.18
C GLU A 369 -8.34 2.03 13.39
N PHE A 370 -9.53 2.59 13.32
CA PHE A 370 -10.60 2.23 12.43
C PHE A 370 -10.82 3.44 11.53
N LEU A 371 -10.24 3.42 10.34
CA LEU A 371 -10.39 4.47 9.35
C LEU A 371 -11.61 4.18 8.46
N LEU A 372 -12.52 5.15 8.38
CA LEU A 372 -13.64 5.16 7.46
C LEU A 372 -13.38 6.22 6.38
N GLN A 373 -13.31 5.84 5.10
CA GLN A 373 -13.02 6.76 4.00
C GLN A 373 -13.78 6.42 2.71
N PRO A 374 -13.98 7.40 1.81
CA PRO A 374 -14.47 7.13 0.46
C PRO A 374 -13.52 6.19 -0.30
N GLN A 375 -14.09 5.25 -1.04
CA GLN A 375 -13.36 4.51 -2.05
C GLN A 375 -13.06 5.42 -3.26
N PRO A 376 -11.91 5.27 -3.93
CA PRO A 376 -11.62 6.00 -5.17
C PRO A 376 -12.68 5.80 -6.26
N VAL A 377 -13.03 6.87 -6.96
CA VAL A 377 -13.97 6.83 -8.08
C VAL A 377 -13.22 6.47 -9.35
N THR A 378 -13.05 5.17 -9.58
CA THR A 378 -12.26 4.65 -10.71
C THR A 378 -12.87 4.99 -12.06
N ASN A 379 -12.02 5.16 -13.08
CA ASN A 379 -12.42 5.24 -14.49
C ASN A 379 -12.57 3.86 -15.16
N GLY A 380 -12.30 2.76 -14.43
CA GLY A 380 -12.41 1.39 -14.90
C GLY A 380 -11.19 0.87 -15.67
N THR A 381 -10.10 1.64 -15.78
CA THR A 381 -8.87 1.21 -16.49
C THR A 381 -7.89 0.48 -15.58
N ASN A 382 -8.39 -0.48 -14.79
CA ASN A 382 -7.61 -1.30 -13.87
C ASN A 382 -8.18 -2.73 -13.77
N MET A 383 -7.58 -3.56 -12.92
CA MET A 383 -7.96 -4.96 -12.75
C MET A 383 -8.86 -5.23 -11.55
N PHE A 384 -9.39 -4.20 -10.89
CA PHE A 384 -10.18 -4.34 -9.65
C PHE A 384 -11.58 -4.88 -9.83
N GLY A 385 -12.11 -4.89 -11.06
CA GLY A 385 -13.48 -5.35 -11.34
C GLY A 385 -14.57 -4.42 -10.79
N LEU A 386 -14.22 -3.20 -10.39
CA LEU A 386 -15.12 -2.19 -9.89
C LEU A 386 -15.83 -1.47 -11.06
N ALA A 387 -17.07 -1.07 -10.82
CA ALA A 387 -17.81 -0.25 -11.77
C ALA A 387 -17.22 1.17 -11.82
N ALA A 388 -16.99 1.68 -13.04
CA ALA A 388 -16.52 3.04 -13.24
C ALA A 388 -17.56 4.08 -12.76
N GLY A 389 -17.08 5.18 -12.19
CA GLY A 389 -17.92 6.31 -11.79
C GLY A 389 -18.77 6.08 -10.53
N LYS A 390 -18.59 4.99 -9.79
CA LYS A 390 -19.26 4.78 -8.50
C LYS A 390 -18.72 5.74 -7.45
N THR A 391 -19.61 6.53 -6.82
CA THR A 391 -19.25 7.62 -5.88
C THR A 391 -19.63 7.34 -4.43
N ASP A 392 -20.37 6.25 -4.18
CA ASP A 392 -20.96 5.88 -2.89
C ASP A 392 -20.37 4.62 -2.25
N ASP A 393 -19.26 4.12 -2.76
CA ASP A 393 -18.55 3.02 -2.13
C ASP A 393 -17.60 3.54 -1.03
N VAL A 394 -17.56 2.80 0.07
CA VAL A 394 -16.85 3.13 1.30
C VAL A 394 -15.84 2.05 1.62
N LEU A 395 -14.67 2.46 2.10
CA LEU A 395 -13.59 1.57 2.52
C LEU A 395 -13.31 1.77 4.00
N ILE A 396 -13.21 0.67 4.73
CA ILE A 396 -12.63 0.63 6.07
C ILE A 396 -11.20 0.12 5.97
N ASP A 397 -10.29 0.82 6.63
CA ASP A 397 -8.96 0.36 6.98
C ASP A 397 -8.87 0.21 8.49
N MET A 398 -8.43 -0.95 8.96
CA MET A 398 -8.22 -1.23 10.37
C MET A 398 -6.77 -1.59 10.59
N THR A 399 -6.00 -0.66 11.14
CA THR A 399 -4.55 -0.78 11.31
C THR A 399 -4.17 -0.70 12.79
N ALA A 400 -3.39 -1.66 13.25
CA ALA A 400 -2.78 -1.67 14.57
C ALA A 400 -1.27 -1.49 14.48
N ALA A 401 -0.72 -0.72 15.42
CA ALA A 401 0.70 -0.66 15.75
C ALA A 401 0.90 -1.09 17.22
N TYR A 402 1.96 -1.83 17.54
CA TYR A 402 2.25 -2.34 18.88
C TYR A 402 3.72 -2.77 18.99
N ASP A 403 4.23 -3.01 20.22
CA ASP A 403 5.67 -3.21 20.45
C ASP A 403 6.15 -4.65 20.23
N ASN A 404 5.43 -5.65 20.76
CA ASN A 404 6.00 -6.99 20.97
C ASN A 404 5.50 -8.03 19.96
N GLU A 405 6.39 -8.88 19.49
CA GLU A 405 6.07 -10.03 18.65
C GLU A 405 5.16 -11.06 19.35
N SER A 406 5.26 -11.20 20.67
CA SER A 406 4.39 -12.05 21.46
C SER A 406 2.91 -11.70 21.35
N ASP A 407 2.58 -10.47 20.98
CA ASP A 407 1.21 -9.96 20.87
C ASP A 407 0.61 -10.15 19.46
N ASP A 408 1.39 -10.57 18.46
CA ASP A 408 0.96 -10.74 17.06
C ASP A 408 -0.31 -11.58 16.94
N SER A 409 -0.32 -12.76 17.58
CA SER A 409 -1.45 -13.69 17.49
C SER A 409 -2.72 -13.13 18.14
N LEU A 410 -2.58 -12.41 19.26
CA LEU A 410 -3.71 -11.78 19.96
C LEU A 410 -4.28 -10.64 19.10
N VAL A 411 -3.42 -9.72 18.62
CA VAL A 411 -3.82 -8.59 17.78
C VAL A 411 -4.51 -9.07 16.50
N ALA A 412 -3.89 -10.02 15.79
CA ALA A 412 -4.46 -10.60 14.58
C ALA A 412 -5.82 -11.28 14.87
N SER A 413 -5.95 -12.04 15.95
CA SER A 413 -7.20 -12.71 16.32
C SER A 413 -8.34 -11.73 16.57
N VAL A 414 -8.08 -10.64 17.32
CA VAL A 414 -9.10 -9.64 17.66
C VAL A 414 -9.54 -8.87 16.43
N ILE A 415 -8.61 -8.39 15.60
CA ILE A 415 -8.92 -7.61 14.40
C ILE A 415 -9.65 -8.50 13.37
N ASN A 416 -9.23 -9.75 13.17
CA ASN A 416 -9.95 -10.69 12.31
C ASN A 416 -11.40 -10.94 12.77
N ASP A 417 -11.63 -11.09 14.08
CA ASP A 417 -12.99 -11.26 14.62
C ASP A 417 -13.86 -10.02 14.38
N ILE A 418 -13.31 -8.82 14.57
CA ILE A 418 -14.00 -7.55 14.27
C ILE A 418 -14.39 -7.50 12.79
N VAL A 419 -13.43 -7.63 11.88
CA VAL A 419 -13.67 -7.56 10.43
C VAL A 419 -14.64 -8.65 9.98
N LYS A 420 -14.52 -9.88 10.49
CA LYS A 420 -15.46 -10.97 10.22
C LYS A 420 -16.89 -10.62 10.63
N LYS A 421 -17.09 -10.05 11.82
CA LYS A 421 -18.42 -9.62 12.31
C LYS A 421 -18.99 -8.46 11.51
N GLN A 422 -18.17 -7.45 11.19
CA GLN A 422 -18.59 -6.33 10.36
C GLN A 422 -18.99 -6.80 8.95
N ARG A 423 -18.19 -7.68 8.31
CA ARG A 423 -18.55 -8.26 7.01
C ARG A 423 -19.86 -9.06 7.07
N ALA A 424 -20.06 -9.89 8.10
CA ALA A 424 -21.29 -10.65 8.28
C ALA A 424 -22.51 -9.72 8.47
N PHE A 425 -22.37 -8.69 9.29
CA PHE A 425 -23.40 -7.67 9.52
C PHE A 425 -23.75 -6.93 8.23
N LEU A 426 -22.76 -6.36 7.52
CA LEU A 426 -22.96 -5.66 6.24
C LEU A 426 -23.61 -6.57 5.19
N LYS A 427 -23.18 -7.83 5.11
CA LYS A 427 -23.77 -8.83 4.20
C LYS A 427 -25.24 -9.07 4.53
N SER A 428 -25.59 -9.22 5.80
CA SER A 428 -26.99 -9.43 6.24
C SER A 428 -27.91 -8.25 5.93
N ARG A 429 -27.33 -7.05 5.76
CA ARG A 429 -28.04 -5.81 5.43
C ARG A 429 -27.99 -5.46 3.93
N GLY A 430 -27.26 -6.25 3.10
CA GLY A 430 -27.14 -6.06 1.66
C GLY A 430 -26.17 -4.96 1.22
N TYR A 431 -25.26 -4.50 2.10
CA TYR A 431 -24.32 -3.42 1.80
C TYR A 431 -22.90 -3.90 1.51
N LEU A 432 -22.52 -5.14 1.88
CA LEU A 432 -21.15 -5.64 1.70
C LEU A 432 -20.79 -5.73 0.21
N LEU A 433 -19.63 -5.21 -0.15
CA LEU A 433 -18.97 -5.45 -1.43
C LEU A 433 -17.86 -6.48 -1.22
N ASP A 434 -17.68 -7.39 -2.19
CA ASP A 434 -16.64 -8.41 -2.07
C ASP A 434 -15.22 -7.86 -2.31
N PHE A 435 -15.09 -6.67 -2.88
CA PHE A 435 -13.81 -6.02 -3.17
C PHE A 435 -12.97 -5.81 -1.90
N ILE A 436 -11.69 -6.23 -1.99
CA ILE A 436 -10.65 -5.96 -0.97
C ILE A 436 -9.55 -5.15 -1.65
N TYR A 437 -9.22 -3.99 -1.06
CA TYR A 437 -8.16 -3.13 -1.55
C TYR A 437 -6.78 -3.65 -1.16
N LEU A 438 -5.92 -3.92 -2.17
CA LEU A 438 -4.65 -4.65 -1.99
C LEU A 438 -3.69 -3.96 -1.01
N ASN A 439 -3.53 -2.64 -1.11
CA ASN A 439 -2.53 -1.92 -0.30
C ASN A 439 -2.92 -1.77 1.19
N TYR A 440 -4.16 -2.13 1.57
CA TYR A 440 -4.63 -2.14 2.96
C TYR A 440 -4.91 -3.56 3.48
N ALA A 441 -4.63 -4.56 2.67
CA ALA A 441 -4.92 -5.94 3.02
C ALA A 441 -3.72 -6.64 3.65
N ASP A 442 -3.97 -7.48 4.64
CA ASP A 442 -3.01 -8.48 5.12
C ASP A 442 -2.94 -9.68 4.18
N ILE A 443 -1.82 -10.38 4.18
CA ILE A 443 -1.60 -11.57 3.33
C ILE A 443 -2.64 -12.68 3.58
N SER A 444 -3.28 -12.70 4.75
CA SER A 444 -4.38 -13.64 5.08
C SER A 444 -5.67 -13.36 4.30
N GLN A 445 -5.85 -12.16 3.76
CA GLN A 445 -7.00 -11.81 2.94
C GLN A 445 -6.81 -12.29 1.48
N ASN A 446 -7.82 -12.95 0.93
CA ASN A 446 -7.75 -13.48 -0.45
C ASN A 446 -8.10 -12.38 -1.47
N VAL A 447 -7.22 -11.38 -1.62
CA VAL A 447 -7.47 -10.15 -2.38
C VAL A 447 -7.87 -10.39 -3.83
N LEU A 448 -7.01 -11.07 -4.60
CA LEU A 448 -7.16 -11.19 -6.06
C LEU A 448 -8.46 -11.91 -6.49
N SER A 449 -8.96 -12.83 -5.67
CA SER A 449 -10.23 -13.53 -5.95
C SER A 449 -11.45 -12.62 -5.83
N THR A 450 -11.35 -11.54 -5.02
CA THR A 450 -12.45 -10.59 -4.79
C THR A 450 -12.67 -9.63 -5.96
N TRP A 451 -11.72 -9.55 -6.89
CA TRP A 451 -11.83 -8.71 -8.09
C TRP A 451 -12.61 -9.35 -9.23
N GLY A 452 -13.19 -10.52 -8.97
CA GLY A 452 -14.01 -11.28 -9.90
C GLY A 452 -13.21 -12.21 -10.82
N LYS A 453 -13.90 -13.25 -11.27
CA LYS A 453 -13.31 -14.33 -12.08
C LYS A 453 -12.66 -13.82 -13.38
N THR A 454 -13.28 -12.85 -14.03
CA THR A 454 -12.78 -12.27 -15.29
C THR A 454 -11.42 -11.60 -15.10
N SER A 455 -11.27 -10.75 -14.06
CA SER A 455 -10.01 -10.08 -13.73
C SER A 455 -8.93 -11.08 -13.37
N LEU A 456 -9.22 -12.03 -12.49
CA LEU A 456 -8.28 -13.07 -12.10
C LEU A 456 -7.79 -13.91 -13.29
N THR A 457 -8.71 -14.32 -14.18
CA THR A 457 -8.35 -15.10 -15.39
C THR A 457 -7.44 -14.29 -16.34
N LYS A 458 -7.72 -13.00 -16.52
CA LYS A 458 -6.87 -12.10 -17.33
C LYS A 458 -5.48 -11.97 -16.71
N LEU A 459 -5.37 -11.70 -15.41
CA LEU A 459 -4.09 -11.60 -14.68
C LEU A 459 -3.27 -12.90 -14.81
N GLN A 460 -3.92 -14.06 -14.66
CA GLN A 460 -3.27 -15.37 -14.82
C GLN A 460 -2.77 -15.59 -16.27
N ALA A 461 -3.53 -15.20 -17.27
CA ALA A 461 -3.13 -15.29 -18.68
C ALA A 461 -1.91 -14.42 -18.98
N VAL A 462 -1.90 -13.17 -18.48
CA VAL A 462 -0.76 -12.24 -18.63
C VAL A 462 0.50 -12.77 -17.94
N SER A 463 0.35 -13.28 -16.71
CA SER A 463 1.49 -13.89 -15.99
C SER A 463 2.08 -15.06 -16.78
N LYS A 464 1.26 -16.00 -17.29
CA LYS A 464 1.72 -17.11 -18.12
C LYS A 464 2.41 -16.66 -19.41
N LYS A 465 1.92 -15.57 -20.01
CA LYS A 465 2.50 -15.03 -21.26
C LYS A 465 3.90 -14.43 -21.05
N TYR A 466 4.09 -13.62 -20.00
CA TYR A 466 5.33 -12.88 -19.79
C TYR A 466 6.30 -13.53 -18.79
N ASP A 467 5.79 -14.50 -18.01
CA ASP A 467 6.55 -15.30 -17.06
C ASP A 467 6.17 -16.79 -17.15
N PRO A 468 6.41 -17.47 -18.28
CA PRO A 468 5.98 -18.86 -18.46
C PRO A 468 6.63 -19.85 -17.51
N LYS A 469 7.78 -19.51 -16.90
CA LYS A 469 8.47 -20.32 -15.90
C LYS A 469 8.00 -20.05 -14.48
N GLY A 470 7.22 -18.99 -14.28
CA GLY A 470 6.70 -18.57 -12.98
C GLY A 470 7.79 -18.03 -12.04
N VAL A 471 8.74 -17.26 -12.56
CA VAL A 471 9.83 -16.64 -11.78
C VAL A 471 9.24 -15.76 -10.67
N PHE A 472 8.30 -14.86 -11.02
CA PHE A 472 7.66 -13.97 -10.07
C PHE A 472 6.63 -14.66 -9.19
N GLN A 473 6.20 -15.87 -9.52
CA GLN A 473 5.30 -16.67 -8.67
C GLN A 473 6.08 -17.52 -7.65
N LYS A 474 7.28 -18.01 -8.01
CA LYS A 474 8.03 -19.00 -7.24
C LYS A 474 9.26 -18.42 -6.56
N LYS A 475 10.03 -17.56 -7.27
CA LYS A 475 11.30 -17.00 -6.77
C LYS A 475 11.10 -15.67 -6.02
N SER A 476 10.00 -14.96 -6.28
CA SER A 476 9.57 -13.81 -5.50
C SER A 476 8.31 -14.17 -4.72
N PRO A 477 8.42 -14.88 -3.57
CA PRO A 477 7.28 -15.47 -2.88
C PRO A 477 6.35 -14.46 -2.22
N GLY A 478 6.85 -13.28 -1.87
CA GLY A 478 6.08 -12.21 -1.25
C GLY A 478 5.02 -11.62 -2.18
N GLY A 479 4.00 -11.00 -1.61
CA GLY A 479 2.86 -10.44 -2.35
C GLY A 479 1.75 -11.46 -2.62
N TYR A 480 0.63 -10.98 -3.16
CA TYR A 480 -0.53 -11.82 -3.50
C TYR A 480 -0.27 -12.55 -4.81
N LYS A 481 -0.21 -13.90 -4.76
CA LYS A 481 0.12 -14.72 -5.93
C LYS A 481 -1.11 -15.18 -6.70
N LEU A 482 -0.96 -15.27 -8.02
CA LEU A 482 -2.03 -15.58 -8.98
C LEU A 482 -2.36 -17.08 -9.03
N PHE A 483 -1.43 -17.92 -8.63
CA PHE A 483 -1.57 -19.37 -8.67
C PHE A 483 -1.31 -19.91 -7.26
N LYS A 484 -2.39 -20.29 -6.58
CA LYS A 484 -2.38 -20.98 -5.28
C LYS A 484 -2.65 -22.46 -5.48
#